data_ac915128dfceadec735424af35776f57
#
_entry.id   ac915128dfceadec735424af35776f57
#
_cell.length_a   1.000
_cell.length_b   1.000
_cell.length_c   1.000
_cell.angle_alpha   90.00
_cell.angle_beta   90.00
_cell.angle_gamma   90.00
#
_symmetry.space_group_name_H-M   'P 1'
#
loop_
_entity.id
_entity.type
_entity.pdbx_description
1 polymer ?
#
loop_
_entity_poly.entity_id
_entity_poly.type
_entity_poly.pdbx_seq_one_letter_code
_entity_poly.pdbx_strand_id
1 'polypeptide(L)'
;MTADPHTEGDLTGEAVLSIAKDALDDLKALEPVTLDVRELSSVTDYLLVASGTSSRHVKSLAENVLMKAKASGIRPLGVEGERTGDWVLVDFGDVVVHVMQPATRSFYDLERLWSVQADQPQEI
;
A
#
# COMPACT_ATOMS: atom_id res chain seq x y z
N MET A 1 -22.04 20.62 9.32
CA MET A 1 -21.45 20.36 9.55
C MET A 1 -20.68 20.44 9.31
N THR A 2 -20.51 20.43 9.35
CA THR A 2 -19.71 20.45 9.09
C THR A 2 -18.93 19.98 9.07
N ALA A 3 -18.97 20.00 8.36
CA ALA A 3 -17.99 19.12 8.32
C ALA A 3 -16.91 19.62 9.05
N ASP A 4 -16.44 18.83 9.71
CA ASP A 4 -15.29 18.99 10.42
C ASP A 4 -14.21 19.15 9.42
N PRO A 5 -13.42 20.16 9.49
CA PRO A 5 -12.30 20.29 8.59
C PRO A 5 -11.37 19.10 8.64
N HIS A 6 -11.30 18.44 9.75
CA HIS A 6 -10.55 17.26 9.93
C HIS A 6 -11.05 16.17 9.04
N THR A 7 -12.34 16.02 8.97
CA THR A 7 -12.93 15.03 8.12
C THR A 7 -12.68 15.33 6.67
N GLU A 8 -12.69 16.57 6.32
CA GLU A 8 -12.46 16.93 4.94
C GLU A 8 -11.04 16.67 4.52
N GLY A 9 -10.10 16.94 5.39
CA GLY A 9 -8.74 16.76 5.04
C GLY A 9 -8.22 15.39 5.30
N ASP A 10 -9.00 14.60 6.01
CA ASP A 10 -8.52 13.40 6.60
C ASP A 10 -9.34 12.27 6.14
N LEU A 11 -9.01 11.65 5.10
CA LEU A 11 -9.71 10.51 4.58
C LEU A 11 -9.43 9.31 5.46
N THR A 12 -10.43 8.44 5.57
CA THR A 12 -10.25 7.21 6.34
C THR A 12 -9.25 6.31 5.65
N GLY A 13 -8.73 5.37 6.38
CA GLY A 13 -7.82 4.37 5.81
C GLY A 13 -8.46 3.64 4.66
N GLU A 14 -9.76 3.35 4.75
CA GLU A 14 -10.46 2.67 3.69
C GLU A 14 -10.54 3.51 2.43
N ALA A 15 -10.72 4.82 2.57
CA ALA A 15 -10.75 5.69 1.41
C ALA A 15 -9.39 5.78 0.74
N VAL A 16 -8.33 5.88 1.54
CA VAL A 16 -6.97 5.90 1.01
C VAL A 16 -6.65 4.59 0.30
N LEU A 17 -7.07 3.49 0.89
CA LEU A 17 -6.88 2.17 0.32
C LEU A 17 -7.56 2.06 -1.04
N SER A 18 -8.77 2.55 -1.14
CA SER A 18 -9.53 2.51 -2.38
C SER A 18 -8.83 3.30 -3.49
N ILE A 19 -8.34 4.48 -3.15
CA ILE A 19 -7.63 5.33 -4.11
C ILE A 19 -6.36 4.63 -4.59
N ALA A 20 -5.62 4.03 -3.67
CA ALA A 20 -4.40 3.33 -4.03
C ALA A 20 -4.67 2.10 -4.89
N LYS A 21 -5.73 1.36 -4.58
CA LYS A 21 -6.10 0.18 -5.37
C LYS A 21 -6.47 0.59 -6.78
N ASP A 22 -7.23 1.66 -6.93
CA ASP A 22 -7.61 2.15 -8.25
C ASP A 22 -6.38 2.57 -9.04
N ALA A 23 -5.44 3.22 -8.37
CA ALA A 23 -4.22 3.67 -9.03
C ALA A 23 -3.38 2.50 -9.53
N LEU A 24 -3.32 1.43 -8.74
CA LEU A 24 -2.58 0.24 -9.15
C LEU A 24 -3.28 -0.45 -10.31
N ASP A 25 -4.60 -0.48 -10.27
CA ASP A 25 -5.37 -1.12 -11.32
C ASP A 25 -5.23 -0.39 -12.65
N ASP A 26 -5.16 0.93 -12.62
CA ASP A 26 -4.99 1.74 -13.84
C ASP A 26 -3.81 1.30 -14.67
N LEU A 27 -2.73 0.91 -14.04
CA LEU A 27 -1.51 0.51 -14.72
C LEU A 27 -1.26 -0.99 -14.63
N LYS A 28 -2.32 -1.73 -14.33
CA LYS A 28 -2.31 -3.20 -14.40
C LYS A 28 -1.28 -3.84 -13.49
N ALA A 29 -1.29 -3.42 -12.24
CA ALA A 29 -0.46 -4.07 -11.24
C ALA A 29 -0.81 -5.54 -11.16
N LEU A 30 0.16 -6.36 -10.84
CA LEU A 30 -0.04 -7.80 -10.73
C LEU A 30 -0.42 -8.16 -9.31
N GLU A 31 -1.47 -8.93 -9.20
CA GLU A 31 -1.90 -9.55 -7.95
C GLU A 31 -1.92 -8.61 -6.74
N PRO A 32 -2.72 -7.55 -6.81
CA PRO A 32 -2.83 -6.68 -5.64
C PRO A 32 -3.56 -7.41 -4.52
N VAL A 33 -2.99 -7.33 -3.32
CA VAL A 33 -3.54 -7.98 -2.14
C VAL A 33 -3.61 -6.97 -1.01
N THR A 34 -4.75 -6.90 -0.35
CA THR A 34 -4.93 -6.04 0.81
C THR A 34 -4.83 -6.89 2.06
N LEU A 35 -3.98 -6.47 2.98
CA LEU A 35 -3.83 -7.15 4.26
C LEU A 35 -4.35 -6.21 5.35
N ASP A 36 -5.34 -6.67 6.09
CA ASP A 36 -5.88 -5.91 7.21
C ASP A 36 -5.02 -6.25 8.42
N VAL A 37 -4.25 -5.30 8.89
CA VAL A 37 -3.33 -5.53 9.98
C VAL A 37 -3.71 -4.74 11.22
N ARG A 38 -4.97 -4.30 11.30
CA ARG A 38 -5.40 -3.44 12.39
C ARG A 38 -5.23 -4.08 13.77
N GLU A 39 -5.35 -5.38 13.84
CA GLU A 39 -5.19 -6.06 15.12
C GLU A 39 -3.78 -6.53 15.39
N LEU A 40 -2.90 -6.38 14.42
CA LEU A 40 -1.52 -6.83 14.54
C LEU A 40 -0.55 -5.66 14.66
N SER A 41 -0.96 -4.48 14.30
CA SER A 41 -0.09 -3.32 14.28
C SER A 41 -0.80 -2.12 14.85
N SER A 42 -0.09 -1.33 15.62
CA SER A 42 -0.61 -0.05 16.11
C SER A 42 -0.16 1.10 15.22
N VAL A 43 0.60 0.80 14.17
CA VAL A 43 1.21 1.82 13.33
C VAL A 43 0.42 2.03 12.05
N THR A 44 -0.11 0.98 11.48
CA THR A 44 -0.86 1.09 10.24
C THR A 44 -2.05 0.14 10.28
N ASP A 45 -3.05 0.44 9.46
CA ASP A 45 -4.27 -0.36 9.42
C ASP A 45 -4.24 -1.38 8.29
N TYR A 46 -3.66 -1.01 7.15
CA TYR A 46 -3.68 -1.87 5.97
C TYR A 46 -2.35 -1.85 5.26
N LEU A 47 -1.97 -3.00 4.75
CA LEU A 47 -0.87 -3.10 3.79
C LEU A 47 -1.47 -3.45 2.45
N LEU A 48 -1.08 -2.75 1.42
CA LEU A 48 -1.51 -3.06 0.06
C LEU A 48 -0.27 -3.49 -0.70
N VAL A 49 -0.25 -4.73 -1.14
CA VAL A 49 0.92 -5.31 -1.79
C VAL A 49 0.57 -5.65 -3.22
N ALA A 50 1.41 -5.26 -4.16
CA ALA A 50 1.21 -5.56 -5.56
C ALA A 50 2.56 -5.69 -6.24
N SER A 51 2.57 -6.22 -7.44
CA SER A 51 3.80 -6.36 -8.20
C SER A 51 3.73 -5.62 -9.52
N GLY A 52 4.89 -5.25 -10.02
CA GLY A 52 5.06 -4.75 -11.36
C GLY A 52 6.00 -5.67 -12.10
N THR A 53 5.93 -5.65 -13.43
CA THR A 53 6.68 -6.59 -14.27
C THR A 53 8.16 -6.23 -14.40
N SER A 54 8.51 -4.98 -14.06
CA SER A 54 9.87 -4.49 -14.23
C SER A 54 10.08 -3.35 -13.23
N SER A 55 11.32 -2.90 -13.09
CA SER A 55 11.59 -1.76 -12.22
C SER A 55 10.84 -0.52 -12.72
N ARG A 56 10.76 -0.34 -14.03
CA ARG A 56 10.03 0.79 -14.58
C ARG A 56 8.54 0.70 -14.24
N HIS A 57 7.97 -0.48 -14.38
CA HIS A 57 6.56 -0.70 -14.06
C HIS A 57 6.29 -0.43 -12.58
N VAL A 58 7.16 -0.94 -11.72
CA VAL A 58 7.05 -0.71 -10.28
C VAL A 58 7.07 0.78 -9.96
N LYS A 59 8.01 1.50 -10.57
CA LYS A 59 8.10 2.95 -10.34
C LYS A 59 6.87 3.67 -10.85
N SER A 60 6.37 3.28 -12.02
CA SER A 60 5.18 3.90 -12.61
C SER A 60 3.95 3.65 -11.75
N LEU A 61 3.82 2.46 -11.20
CA LEU A 61 2.72 2.13 -10.32
C LEU A 61 2.76 3.00 -9.08
N ALA A 62 3.92 3.13 -8.47
CA ALA A 62 4.07 3.96 -7.27
C ALA A 62 3.76 5.41 -7.58
N GLU A 63 4.24 5.91 -8.72
CA GLU A 63 3.96 7.28 -9.12
C GLU A 63 2.48 7.52 -9.32
N ASN A 64 1.78 6.55 -9.88
CA ASN A 64 0.35 6.69 -10.10
C ASN A 64 -0.41 6.73 -8.78
N VAL A 65 0.04 5.94 -7.82
CA VAL A 65 -0.54 5.99 -6.47
C VAL A 65 -0.36 7.38 -5.88
N LEU A 66 0.84 7.94 -6.02
CA LEU A 66 1.13 9.27 -5.49
C LEU A 66 0.31 10.34 -6.18
N MET A 67 0.15 10.24 -7.50
CA MET A 67 -0.61 11.23 -8.26
C MET A 67 -2.07 11.20 -7.90
N LYS A 68 -2.65 10.02 -7.80
CA LYS A 68 -4.07 9.93 -7.45
C LYS A 68 -4.32 10.36 -6.02
N ALA A 69 -3.41 10.03 -5.12
CA ALA A 69 -3.53 10.46 -3.74
C ALA A 69 -3.48 11.98 -3.66
N LYS A 70 -2.53 12.58 -4.38
CA LYS A 70 -2.39 14.03 -4.38
C LYS A 70 -3.64 14.70 -4.92
N ALA A 71 -4.23 14.13 -5.97
CA ALA A 71 -5.45 14.68 -6.55
C ALA A 71 -6.61 14.66 -5.55
N SER A 72 -6.54 13.79 -4.57
CA SER A 72 -7.56 13.68 -3.53
C SER A 72 -7.15 14.39 -2.24
N GLY A 73 -6.06 15.17 -2.29
CA GLY A 73 -5.62 15.93 -1.14
C GLY A 73 -4.83 15.14 -0.12
N ILE A 74 -4.34 13.96 -0.50
CA ILE A 74 -3.61 13.10 0.41
C ILE A 74 -2.13 13.17 0.15
N ARG A 75 -1.35 13.36 1.19
CA ARG A 75 0.10 13.39 1.09
C ARG A 75 0.69 12.17 1.75
N PRO A 76 1.72 11.57 1.15
CA PRO A 76 2.38 10.46 1.82
C PRO A 76 3.24 10.98 2.96
N LEU A 77 3.43 10.16 3.96
CA LEU A 77 4.36 10.43 5.03
C LEU A 77 5.78 10.14 4.57
N GLY A 78 5.95 9.24 3.62
CA GLY A 78 7.26 8.91 3.10
C GLY A 78 7.16 8.01 1.90
N VAL A 79 8.21 8.02 1.09
CA VAL A 79 8.33 7.15 -0.07
C VAL A 79 9.75 6.62 -0.07
N GLU A 80 9.91 5.31 -0.20
CA GLU A 80 11.22 4.68 -0.19
C GLU A 80 11.37 3.74 -1.37
N GLY A 81 12.58 3.59 -1.84
CA GLY A 81 12.90 2.57 -2.84
C GLY A 81 12.71 2.98 -4.28
N GLU A 82 12.28 4.22 -4.54
CA GLU A 82 11.95 4.61 -5.91
C GLU A 82 13.17 4.70 -6.79
N ARG A 83 14.34 4.71 -6.23
CA ARG A 83 15.57 4.81 -7.03
C ARG A 83 15.82 3.52 -7.83
N THR A 84 15.66 2.38 -7.21
CA THR A 84 15.96 1.12 -7.88
C THR A 84 14.73 0.48 -8.51
N GLY A 85 13.56 0.67 -7.89
CA GLY A 85 12.35 0.07 -8.43
C GLY A 85 12.21 -1.43 -8.17
N ASP A 86 12.98 -1.97 -7.24
CA ASP A 86 12.79 -3.35 -6.85
C ASP A 86 11.63 -3.47 -5.86
N TRP A 87 11.54 -2.48 -4.98
CA TRP A 87 10.53 -2.46 -3.92
C TRP A 87 10.32 -1.00 -3.57
N VAL A 88 9.19 -0.44 -3.97
CA VAL A 88 8.84 0.92 -3.64
C VAL A 88 7.75 0.89 -2.58
N LEU A 89 7.96 1.63 -1.52
CA LEU A 89 7.02 1.71 -0.42
C LEU A 89 6.47 3.12 -0.37
N VAL A 90 5.15 3.24 -0.31
CA VAL A 90 4.49 4.54 -0.14
C VAL A 90 3.71 4.48 1.16
N ASP A 91 4.11 5.28 2.11
CA ASP A 91 3.55 5.26 3.45
C ASP A 91 2.57 6.42 3.62
N PHE A 92 1.30 6.09 3.82
CA PHE A 92 0.26 7.10 4.06
C PHE A 92 -0.19 7.08 5.53
N GLY A 93 0.50 6.33 6.37
CA GLY A 93 0.13 6.21 7.78
C GLY A 93 -0.82 5.05 7.98
N ASP A 94 -2.08 5.23 7.69
CA ASP A 94 -3.08 4.17 7.87
C ASP A 94 -2.95 3.08 6.81
N VAL A 95 -2.37 3.41 5.69
CA VAL A 95 -2.16 2.46 4.59
C VAL A 95 -0.73 2.56 4.13
N VAL A 96 -0.07 1.44 4.00
CA VAL A 96 1.28 1.40 3.43
C VAL A 96 1.21 0.56 2.17
N VAL A 97 1.60 1.15 1.05
CA VAL A 97 1.55 0.47 -0.25
C VAL A 97 2.94 -0.05 -0.57
N HIS A 98 3.02 -1.33 -0.88
CA HIS A 98 4.26 -2.00 -1.26
C HIS A 98 4.13 -2.46 -2.70
N VAL A 99 4.95 -1.91 -3.59
CA VAL A 99 4.97 -2.34 -4.99
C VAL A 99 6.33 -2.95 -5.23
N MET A 100 6.35 -4.20 -5.63
CA MET A 100 7.59 -4.97 -5.74
C MET A 100 7.66 -5.71 -7.06
N GLN A 101 8.88 -5.98 -7.50
CA GLN A 101 9.05 -6.92 -8.59
C GLN A 101 8.72 -8.31 -8.06
N PRO A 102 8.28 -9.22 -8.92
CA PRO A 102 7.82 -10.55 -8.45
C PRO A 102 8.85 -11.31 -7.63
N ALA A 103 10.11 -11.25 -8.04
CA ALA A 103 11.15 -11.97 -7.30
C ALA A 103 11.35 -11.40 -5.90
N THR A 104 11.29 -10.08 -5.78
CA THR A 104 11.43 -9.40 -4.50
C THR A 104 10.24 -9.75 -3.61
N ARG A 105 9.05 -9.72 -4.19
CA ARG A 105 7.83 -10.03 -3.46
C ARG A 105 7.87 -11.45 -2.91
N SER A 106 8.31 -12.39 -3.74
CA SER A 106 8.40 -13.78 -3.35
C SER A 106 9.43 -13.99 -2.25
N PHE A 107 10.55 -13.32 -2.38
CA PHE A 107 11.64 -13.48 -1.42
C PHE A 107 11.26 -12.99 -0.03
N TYR A 108 10.66 -11.81 0.07
CA TYR A 108 10.31 -11.23 1.36
C TYR A 108 8.98 -11.73 1.90
N ASP A 109 8.06 -12.06 1.00
CA ASP A 109 6.79 -12.71 1.34
C ASP A 109 6.04 -12.06 2.50
N LEU A 110 5.79 -10.75 2.34
CA LEU A 110 5.09 -9.99 3.37
C LEU A 110 3.70 -10.54 3.65
N GLU A 111 3.04 -11.00 2.60
CA GLU A 111 1.70 -11.54 2.73
C GLU A 111 1.65 -12.71 3.67
N ARG A 112 2.62 -13.59 3.55
CA ARG A 112 2.67 -14.75 4.41
C ARG A 112 2.96 -14.37 5.85
N LEU A 113 3.89 -13.44 6.03
CA LEU A 113 4.27 -12.98 7.35
C LEU A 113 3.07 -12.45 8.12
N TRP A 114 2.28 -11.57 7.49
CA TRP A 114 1.14 -10.97 8.17
C TRP A 114 -0.05 -11.92 8.26
N SER A 115 -0.25 -12.76 7.27
CA SER A 115 -1.33 -13.72 7.29
C SER A 115 -1.11 -14.79 8.33
N VAL A 116 0.09 -15.28 8.44
CA VAL A 116 0.40 -16.30 9.41
C VAL A 116 0.19 -15.78 10.82
N GLN A 117 0.59 -14.56 11.07
CA GLN A 117 0.39 -13.96 12.37
C GLN A 117 -1.09 -13.79 12.67
N ALA A 118 -1.86 -13.45 11.67
CA ALA A 118 -3.28 -13.26 11.86
C ALA A 118 -3.98 -14.57 12.17
N ASP A 119 -3.54 -15.62 11.54
CA ASP A 119 -4.12 -16.90 11.72
C ASP A 119 -3.59 -17.68 12.84
N GLN A 120 -2.58 -17.42 13.33
CA GLN A 120 -1.81 -18.14 14.11
C GLN A 120 -2.14 -18.95 15.08
N PRO A 121 -2.33 -19.63 15.10
CA PRO A 121 -2.46 -20.37 16.14
C PRO A 121 -1.34 -21.17 16.40
N GLN A 122 -1.09 -21.25 16.12
CA GLN A 122 -0.40 -21.83 16.30
C GLN A 122 0.05 -22.65 16.08
N GLU A 123 0.23 -22.97 15.86
CA GLU A 123 0.63 -23.77 15.57
C GLU A 123 1.28 -24.28 16.09
N ILE A 124 1.41 -24.51 16.40
CA ILE A 124 1.92 -25.10 16.85
C ILE A 124 2.01 -25.43 17.11
#